data_359796dfe81751d31e385f0b828c03e6
#
_entry.id   359796dfe81751d31e385f0b828c03e6
#
_cell.length_a   1.000
_cell.length_b   1.000
_cell.length_c   1.000
_cell.angle_alpha   90.00
_cell.angle_beta   90.00
_cell.angle_gamma   90.00
#
_symmetry.space_group_name_H-M   'P 1'
#
loop_
_entity.id
_entity.type
_entity.pdbx_description
1 polymer ?
#
loop_
_entity_poly.entity_id
_entity_poly.type
_entity_poly.pdbx_seq_one_letter_code
_entity_poly.pdbx_strand_id
1 'polypeptide(L)'
;NERSRTAFLVNHLEQWGNFVKFKYDCTINVIKINDTDAPIITSDNPVSIRHFETNKFQGLYDPKAVITLPLDRSYYLEIHPNDYADGQTRINRLTQDRDYVFTTNGVTQQNAENLLVAYKGDIDKHFDIQNHYENPENGEEFLKKAKYRAEQALVLFDILKKKGFVSKEFIGKLKELLEHPFCKDDIQMLKYKKVLSKMGKW
;
A
#
# COMPACT_ATOMS: atom_id res chain seq x y z
N ASN A 1 9.93 -13.77 37.62
CA ASN A 1 11.22 -14.45 37.62
C ASN A 1 12.14 -13.71 36.64
N GLU A 2 13.24 -13.13 37.15
CA GLU A 2 14.16 -12.27 36.40
C GLU A 2 14.78 -12.98 35.18
N ARG A 3 15.14 -14.26 35.33
CA ARG A 3 15.66 -15.10 34.24
C ARG A 3 14.67 -15.24 33.07
N SER A 4 13.38 -15.40 33.34
CA SER A 4 12.34 -15.52 32.30
C SER A 4 12.16 -14.20 31.55
N ARG A 5 12.26 -13.05 32.27
CA ARG A 5 12.18 -11.73 31.67
C ARG A 5 13.38 -11.44 30.76
N THR A 6 14.58 -11.78 31.22
CA THR A 6 15.81 -11.62 30.43
C THR A 6 15.79 -12.48 29.19
N ALA A 7 15.41 -13.77 29.31
CA ALA A 7 15.28 -14.66 28.15
C ALA A 7 14.25 -14.15 27.13
N PHE A 8 13.12 -13.63 27.61
CA PHE A 8 12.10 -13.03 26.75
C PHE A 8 12.65 -11.80 26.00
N LEU A 9 13.35 -10.91 26.68
CA LEU A 9 13.94 -9.71 26.07
C LEU A 9 15.01 -10.06 25.03
N VAL A 10 15.89 -11.01 25.34
CA VAL A 10 16.93 -11.47 24.40
C VAL A 10 16.31 -12.06 23.15
N ASN A 11 15.33 -12.96 23.29
CA ASN A 11 14.63 -13.54 22.16
C ASN A 11 13.92 -12.47 21.31
N HIS A 12 13.31 -11.47 21.94
CA HIS A 12 12.68 -10.35 21.24
C HIS A 12 13.68 -9.52 20.43
N LEU A 13 14.84 -9.22 21.01
CA LEU A 13 15.90 -8.49 20.32
C LEU A 13 16.48 -9.27 19.13
N GLU A 14 16.65 -10.59 19.28
CA GLU A 14 17.08 -11.46 18.18
C GLU A 14 16.05 -11.50 17.05
N GLN A 15 14.76 -11.63 17.38
CA GLN A 15 13.68 -11.58 16.40
C GLN A 15 13.62 -10.24 15.65
N TRP A 16 13.80 -9.12 16.36
CA TRP A 16 13.92 -7.80 15.76
C TRP A 16 15.13 -7.70 14.84
N GLY A 17 16.29 -8.19 15.26
CA GLY A 17 17.50 -8.21 14.45
C GLY A 17 17.30 -9.00 13.15
N ASN A 18 16.65 -10.14 13.23
CA ASN A 18 16.31 -10.97 12.07
C ASN A 18 15.29 -10.28 11.15
N PHE A 19 14.27 -9.65 11.72
CA PHE A 19 13.30 -8.88 10.95
C PHE A 19 13.95 -7.71 10.19
N VAL A 20 14.79 -6.93 10.86
CA VAL A 20 15.52 -5.81 10.23
C VAL A 20 16.40 -6.31 9.09
N LYS A 21 17.14 -7.40 9.29
CA LYS A 21 17.94 -8.02 8.22
C LYS A 21 17.10 -8.48 7.04
N PHE A 22 15.95 -9.10 7.32
CA PHE A 22 15.04 -9.61 6.31
C PHE A 22 14.37 -8.50 5.49
N LYS A 23 14.13 -7.33 6.11
CA LYS A 23 13.50 -6.17 5.46
C LYS A 23 14.48 -5.06 5.09
N TYR A 24 15.79 -5.33 5.12
CA TYR A 24 16.83 -4.32 4.92
C TYR A 24 16.76 -3.67 3.53
N ASP A 25 16.36 -4.40 2.50
CA ASP A 25 16.28 -3.94 1.11
C ASP A 25 14.85 -3.65 0.64
N CYS A 26 13.93 -3.44 1.57
CA CYS A 26 12.54 -3.15 1.26
C CYS A 26 12.32 -1.73 0.73
N THR A 27 11.20 -1.53 0.05
CA THR A 27 10.67 -0.21 -0.30
C THR A 27 9.70 0.25 0.78
N ILE A 28 9.99 1.39 1.39
CA ILE A 28 9.15 2.01 2.42
C ILE A 28 8.38 3.16 1.78
N ASN A 29 7.06 3.09 1.82
CA ASN A 29 6.18 4.18 1.40
C ASN A 29 5.64 4.89 2.64
N VAL A 30 5.93 6.17 2.78
CA VAL A 30 5.27 7.05 3.75
C VAL A 30 4.19 7.79 2.99
N ILE A 31 2.94 7.50 3.32
CA ILE A 31 1.76 7.96 2.59
C ILE A 31 1.07 9.04 3.40
N LYS A 32 0.90 10.22 2.79
CA LYS A 32 0.14 11.33 3.36
C LYS A 32 -1.25 11.34 2.75
N ILE A 33 -2.28 11.51 3.58
CA ILE A 33 -3.64 11.75 3.15
C ILE A 33 -3.87 13.26 3.13
N ASN A 34 -4.28 13.78 1.98
CA ASN A 34 -4.56 15.22 1.82
C ASN A 34 -6.01 15.57 2.14
N ASP A 35 -6.92 14.62 2.08
CA ASP A 35 -8.34 14.85 2.42
C ASP A 35 -8.51 14.85 3.94
N THR A 36 -8.81 16.02 4.50
CA THR A 36 -9.04 16.21 5.95
C THR A 36 -10.32 15.56 6.44
N ASP A 37 -11.24 15.23 5.53
CA ASP A 37 -12.51 14.55 5.83
C ASP A 37 -12.42 13.04 5.63
N ALA A 38 -11.23 12.55 5.25
CA ALA A 38 -10.93 11.15 5.14
C ALA A 38 -9.76 10.75 6.09
N PRO A 39 -10.00 10.67 7.41
CA PRO A 39 -8.96 10.35 8.39
C PRO A 39 -8.61 8.88 8.37
N ILE A 40 -7.34 8.58 8.60
CA ILE A 40 -6.88 7.22 8.94
C ILE A 40 -7.30 6.92 10.38
N ILE A 41 -7.85 5.72 10.57
CA ILE A 41 -8.14 5.15 11.89
C ILE A 41 -7.10 4.08 12.24
N THR A 42 -7.02 3.74 13.51
CA THR A 42 -6.19 2.63 14.00
C THR A 42 -7.00 1.67 14.86
N SER A 43 -6.38 0.61 15.36
CA SER A 43 -7.03 -0.40 16.18
C SER A 43 -6.08 -0.95 17.26
N ASP A 44 -6.58 -1.84 18.09
CA ASP A 44 -5.78 -2.64 19.03
C ASP A 44 -4.83 -3.63 18.33
N ASN A 45 -5.05 -3.91 17.03
CA ASN A 45 -4.15 -4.68 16.18
C ASN A 45 -3.88 -3.92 14.87
N PRO A 46 -3.03 -2.85 14.90
CA PRO A 46 -2.91 -1.90 13.80
C PRO A 46 -2.06 -2.40 12.62
N VAL A 47 -1.26 -3.44 12.81
CA VAL A 47 -0.36 -3.94 11.77
C VAL A 47 -1.07 -4.96 10.91
N SER A 48 -1.10 -4.72 9.59
CA SER A 48 -1.56 -5.70 8.63
C SER A 48 -0.40 -6.27 7.82
N ILE A 49 -0.41 -7.58 7.60
CA ILE A 49 0.61 -8.29 6.82
C ILE A 49 -0.12 -9.09 5.74
N ARG A 50 0.06 -8.70 4.48
CA ARG A 50 -0.66 -9.30 3.36
C ARG A 50 0.29 -9.61 2.20
N HIS A 51 -0.02 -10.64 1.46
CA HIS A 51 0.73 -11.01 0.26
C HIS A 51 0.49 -9.98 -0.85
N PHE A 52 1.56 -9.49 -1.46
CA PHE A 52 1.53 -8.43 -2.46
C PHE A 52 0.59 -8.70 -3.66
N GLU A 53 0.60 -9.93 -4.18
CA GLU A 53 -0.18 -10.26 -5.39
C GLU A 53 -1.60 -10.71 -5.06
N THR A 54 -1.80 -11.43 -3.95
CA THR A 54 -3.08 -12.08 -3.65
C THR A 54 -3.91 -11.34 -2.62
N ASN A 55 -3.33 -10.35 -1.94
CA ASN A 55 -3.92 -9.61 -0.82
C ASN A 55 -4.42 -10.51 0.33
N LYS A 56 -3.98 -11.75 0.39
CA LYS A 56 -4.30 -12.67 1.50
C LYS A 56 -3.38 -12.41 2.68
N PHE A 57 -3.88 -12.67 3.89
CA PHE A 57 -3.06 -12.64 5.09
C PHE A 57 -1.84 -13.56 4.95
N GLN A 58 -0.68 -13.09 5.40
CA GLN A 58 0.60 -13.77 5.19
C GLN A 58 1.52 -13.65 6.41
N GLY A 59 2.50 -14.53 6.49
CA GLY A 59 3.49 -14.47 7.56
C GLY A 59 4.48 -13.31 7.39
N LEU A 60 4.99 -12.81 8.51
CA LEU A 60 5.91 -11.67 8.57
C LEU A 60 7.18 -11.85 7.73
N TYR A 61 7.67 -13.08 7.65
CA TYR A 61 8.90 -13.45 6.93
C TYR A 61 8.67 -13.91 5.49
N ASP A 62 7.47 -13.77 4.97
CA ASP A 62 7.25 -14.03 3.55
C ASP A 62 7.92 -12.93 2.72
N PRO A 63 8.75 -13.30 1.71
CA PRO A 63 9.43 -12.32 0.87
C PRO A 63 8.48 -11.44 0.04
N LYS A 64 7.22 -11.87 -0.14
CA LYS A 64 6.18 -11.11 -0.83
C LYS A 64 5.20 -10.42 0.12
N ALA A 65 5.48 -10.43 1.43
CA ALA A 65 4.64 -9.77 2.40
C ALA A 65 4.77 -8.25 2.32
N VAL A 66 3.65 -7.56 2.21
CA VAL A 66 3.50 -6.13 2.44
C VAL A 66 3.04 -5.93 3.87
N ILE A 67 3.75 -5.08 4.59
CA ILE A 67 3.40 -4.70 5.96
C ILE A 67 2.84 -3.30 5.93
N THR A 68 1.71 -3.09 6.55
CA THR A 68 1.05 -1.79 6.60
C THR A 68 0.72 -1.39 8.03
N LEU A 69 0.81 -0.09 8.31
CA LEU A 69 0.64 0.46 9.64
C LEU A 69 0.12 1.91 9.58
N PRO A 70 -1.02 2.24 10.21
CA PRO A 70 -1.42 3.62 10.44
C PRO A 70 -0.44 4.29 11.42
N LEU A 71 0.09 5.47 11.06
CA LEU A 71 1.00 6.25 11.91
C LEU A 71 0.25 7.32 12.71
N ASP A 72 -0.65 8.03 12.03
CA ASP A 72 -1.58 8.99 12.63
C ASP A 72 -2.81 9.19 11.72
N ARG A 73 -3.66 10.16 12.04
CA ARG A 73 -4.87 10.45 11.25
C ARG A 73 -4.63 10.80 9.77
N SER A 74 -3.40 11.18 9.41
CA SER A 74 -3.04 11.69 8.08
C SER A 74 -1.90 10.93 7.42
N TYR A 75 -1.25 10.01 8.15
CA TYR A 75 -0.10 9.27 7.65
C TYR A 75 -0.24 7.78 7.83
N TYR A 76 0.17 7.07 6.79
CA TYR A 76 0.18 5.62 6.72
C TYR A 76 1.54 5.12 6.23
N LEU A 77 1.99 3.99 6.75
CA LEU A 77 3.24 3.34 6.36
C LEU A 77 2.96 2.05 5.62
N GLU A 78 3.66 1.83 4.52
CA GLU A 78 3.72 0.55 3.84
C GLU A 78 5.17 0.13 3.64
N ILE A 79 5.47 -1.13 3.95
CA ILE A 79 6.77 -1.75 3.68
C ILE A 79 6.53 -2.82 2.62
N HIS A 80 7.01 -2.56 1.42
CA HIS A 80 6.87 -3.45 0.27
C HIS A 80 8.16 -4.25 0.04
N PRO A 81 8.06 -5.46 -0.54
CA PRO A 81 9.22 -6.14 -1.11
C PRO A 81 9.96 -5.25 -2.08
N ASN A 82 11.29 -5.40 -2.17
CA ASN A 82 12.07 -4.64 -3.13
C ASN A 82 11.97 -5.25 -4.54
N ASP A 83 11.36 -4.50 -5.45
CA ASP A 83 11.18 -4.92 -6.84
C ASP A 83 12.46 -4.85 -7.69
N TYR A 84 13.51 -4.20 -7.17
CA TYR A 84 14.71 -3.87 -7.96
C TYR A 84 15.88 -4.84 -7.75
N ALA A 85 15.82 -5.70 -6.75
CA ALA A 85 16.87 -6.70 -6.42
C ALA A 85 18.31 -6.12 -6.35
N ASP A 86 18.42 -4.84 -5.95
CA ASP A 86 19.71 -4.12 -5.86
C ASP A 86 20.20 -3.94 -4.41
N GLY A 87 19.51 -4.54 -3.45
CA GLY A 87 19.87 -4.51 -2.04
C GLY A 87 19.79 -3.11 -1.38
N GLN A 88 19.03 -2.18 -1.97
CA GLN A 88 18.90 -0.82 -1.45
C GLN A 88 17.52 -0.56 -0.87
N THR A 89 17.47 -0.13 0.38
CA THR A 89 16.24 0.42 0.97
C THR A 89 15.85 1.71 0.25
N ARG A 90 14.59 1.80 -0.13
CA ARG A 90 14.00 3.01 -0.73
C ARG A 90 12.92 3.58 0.15
N ILE A 91 12.96 4.90 0.33
CA ILE A 91 11.90 5.61 1.04
C ILE A 91 11.19 6.53 0.05
N ASN A 92 9.91 6.27 -0.18
CA ASN A 92 9.05 7.11 -1.01
C ASN A 92 8.12 7.92 -0.12
N ARG A 93 7.88 9.17 -0.51
CA ARG A 93 6.82 10.00 0.07
C ARG A 93 5.72 10.11 -0.97
N LEU A 94 4.55 9.62 -0.63
CA LEU A 94 3.39 9.52 -1.51
C LEU A 94 2.24 10.32 -0.92
N THR A 95 1.30 10.68 -1.78
CA THR A 95 0.04 11.31 -1.36
C THR A 95 -1.09 10.47 -1.90
N GLN A 96 -2.13 10.24 -1.10
CA GLN A 96 -3.28 9.44 -1.46
C GLN A 96 -4.60 10.15 -1.11
N ASP A 97 -5.67 9.64 -1.67
CA ASP A 97 -7.03 10.18 -1.63
C ASP A 97 -7.96 9.35 -0.71
N ARG A 98 -9.23 9.69 -0.76
CA ARG A 98 -10.31 9.03 -0.01
C ARG A 98 -10.49 7.55 -0.37
N ASP A 99 -10.29 7.16 -1.63
CA ASP A 99 -10.38 5.76 -2.06
C ASP A 99 -9.35 4.90 -1.32
N TYR A 100 -8.14 5.43 -1.14
CA TYR A 100 -7.08 4.77 -0.38
C TYR A 100 -7.45 4.65 1.10
N VAL A 101 -7.99 5.72 1.69
CA VAL A 101 -8.44 5.71 3.10
C VAL A 101 -9.55 4.69 3.32
N PHE A 102 -10.54 4.61 2.43
CA PHE A 102 -11.59 3.61 2.50
C PHE A 102 -10.99 2.19 2.55
N THR A 103 -10.06 1.89 1.66
CA THR A 103 -9.42 0.57 1.58
C THR A 103 -8.59 0.27 2.85
N THR A 104 -7.75 1.21 3.28
CA THR A 104 -6.84 1.00 4.43
C THR A 104 -7.59 0.94 5.75
N ASN A 105 -8.58 1.79 5.96
CA ASN A 105 -9.44 1.75 7.14
C ASN A 105 -10.25 0.45 7.19
N GLY A 106 -10.74 -0.04 6.05
CA GLY A 106 -11.41 -1.34 5.95
C GLY A 106 -10.50 -2.50 6.39
N VAL A 107 -9.22 -2.47 5.98
CA VAL A 107 -8.22 -3.44 6.45
C VAL A 107 -7.97 -3.32 7.95
N THR A 108 -7.82 -2.11 8.47
CA THR A 108 -7.65 -1.85 9.91
C THR A 108 -8.83 -2.38 10.71
N GLN A 109 -10.04 -2.13 10.24
CA GLN A 109 -11.27 -2.63 10.88
C GLN A 109 -11.36 -4.16 10.87
N GLN A 110 -10.98 -4.82 9.75
CA GLN A 110 -10.95 -6.28 9.67
C GLN A 110 -9.91 -6.92 10.59
N ASN A 111 -8.81 -6.21 10.88
CA ASN A 111 -7.75 -6.68 11.75
C ASN A 111 -7.99 -6.36 13.23
N ALA A 112 -8.90 -5.44 13.55
CA ALA A 112 -9.24 -5.09 14.92
C ALA A 112 -9.82 -6.30 15.65
N GLU A 113 -9.33 -6.56 16.85
CA GLU A 113 -9.87 -7.62 17.72
C GLU A 113 -11.07 -7.11 18.53
N ASN A 114 -10.93 -5.93 19.13
CA ASN A 114 -11.94 -5.37 20.01
C ASN A 114 -12.18 -3.87 19.81
N LEU A 115 -11.17 -3.10 19.39
CA LEU A 115 -11.21 -1.64 19.44
C LEU A 115 -10.79 -1.00 18.12
N LEU A 116 -11.58 -0.01 17.68
CA LEU A 116 -11.14 1.00 16.73
C LEU A 116 -10.78 2.27 17.50
N VAL A 117 -9.67 2.90 17.13
CA VAL A 117 -9.14 4.07 17.80
C VAL A 117 -8.95 5.20 16.77
N ALA A 118 -9.45 6.39 17.10
CA ALA A 118 -9.28 7.59 16.30
C ALA A 118 -9.42 8.85 17.14
N TYR A 119 -9.15 10.02 16.55
CA TYR A 119 -9.50 11.28 17.18
C TYR A 119 -11.01 11.46 17.24
N LYS A 120 -11.46 12.33 18.17
CA LYS A 120 -12.87 12.64 18.34
C LYS A 120 -13.48 13.12 17.01
N GLY A 121 -14.56 12.48 16.59
CA GLY A 121 -15.29 12.76 15.35
C GLY A 121 -14.70 12.09 14.10
N ASP A 122 -13.50 11.51 14.15
CA ASP A 122 -12.90 10.82 12.98
C ASP A 122 -13.54 9.44 12.76
N ILE A 123 -14.06 8.80 13.79
CA ILE A 123 -14.86 7.57 13.66
C ILE A 123 -16.14 7.83 12.87
N ASP A 124 -16.82 8.93 13.13
CA ASP A 124 -18.04 9.29 12.38
C ASP A 124 -17.71 9.51 10.90
N LYS A 125 -16.64 10.25 10.61
CA LYS A 125 -16.15 10.43 9.22
C LYS A 125 -15.78 9.12 8.55
N HIS A 126 -15.20 8.17 9.28
CA HIS A 126 -14.91 6.84 8.75
C HIS A 126 -16.20 6.12 8.33
N PHE A 127 -17.23 6.14 9.15
CA PHE A 127 -18.53 5.54 8.81
C PHE A 127 -19.23 6.30 7.68
N ASP A 128 -19.11 7.62 7.59
CA ASP A 128 -19.62 8.39 6.45
C ASP A 128 -18.95 7.97 5.14
N ILE A 129 -17.65 7.70 5.16
CA ILE A 129 -16.91 7.16 4.00
C ILE A 129 -17.41 5.76 3.66
N GLN A 130 -17.59 4.88 4.65
CA GLN A 130 -18.15 3.54 4.40
C GLN A 130 -19.54 3.63 3.76
N ASN A 131 -20.44 4.39 4.34
CA ASN A 131 -21.79 4.59 3.81
C ASN A 131 -21.79 5.15 2.38
N HIS A 132 -20.83 6.05 2.07
CA HIS A 132 -20.68 6.57 0.70
C HIS A 132 -20.36 5.46 -0.31
N TYR A 133 -19.42 4.53 0.02
CA TYR A 133 -19.06 3.44 -0.88
C TYR A 133 -20.00 2.22 -0.80
N GLU A 134 -20.80 2.10 0.26
CA GLU A 134 -21.88 1.12 0.35
C GLU A 134 -23.09 1.49 -0.52
N ASN A 135 -23.22 2.75 -0.93
CA ASN A 135 -24.18 3.14 -1.95
C ASN A 135 -23.86 2.39 -3.26
N PRO A 136 -24.84 1.66 -3.86
CA PRO A 136 -24.56 0.79 -5.00
C PRO A 136 -23.88 1.49 -6.18
N GLU A 137 -24.25 2.74 -6.49
CA GLU A 137 -23.68 3.49 -7.61
C GLU A 137 -22.21 3.83 -7.36
N ASN A 138 -21.90 4.36 -6.17
CA ASN A 138 -20.53 4.75 -5.80
C ASN A 138 -19.62 3.52 -5.61
N GLY A 139 -20.16 2.45 -5.01
CA GLY A 139 -19.43 1.21 -4.81
C GLY A 139 -19.11 0.50 -6.13
N GLU A 140 -20.03 0.49 -7.07
CA GLU A 140 -19.78 -0.09 -8.38
C GLU A 140 -18.73 0.70 -9.18
N GLU A 141 -18.77 2.03 -9.13
CA GLU A 141 -17.75 2.88 -9.74
C GLU A 141 -16.37 2.65 -9.09
N PHE A 142 -16.33 2.61 -7.77
CA PHE A 142 -15.10 2.29 -7.03
C PHE A 142 -14.51 0.94 -7.44
N LEU A 143 -15.33 -0.11 -7.49
CA LEU A 143 -14.88 -1.44 -7.87
C LEU A 143 -14.39 -1.50 -9.32
N LYS A 144 -15.06 -0.83 -10.26
CA LYS A 144 -14.61 -0.71 -11.65
C LYS A 144 -13.26 -0.03 -11.73
N LYS A 145 -13.07 1.08 -11.01
CA LYS A 145 -11.83 1.84 -10.94
C LYS A 145 -10.70 1.01 -10.30
N ALA A 146 -10.96 0.35 -9.18
CA ALA A 146 -9.97 -0.48 -8.49
C ALA A 146 -9.55 -1.68 -9.35
N LYS A 147 -10.50 -2.38 -9.97
CA LYS A 147 -10.23 -3.51 -10.86
C LYS A 147 -9.39 -3.07 -12.06
N TYR A 148 -9.76 -1.98 -12.72
CA TYR A 148 -9.02 -1.43 -13.84
C TYR A 148 -7.58 -1.08 -13.43
N ARG A 149 -7.39 -0.35 -12.32
CA ARG A 149 -6.05 0.00 -11.81
C ARG A 149 -5.19 -1.23 -11.51
N ALA A 150 -5.76 -2.27 -10.89
CA ALA A 150 -5.06 -3.51 -10.59
C ALA A 150 -4.62 -4.26 -11.85
N GLU A 151 -5.50 -4.40 -12.84
CA GLU A 151 -5.19 -5.03 -14.11
C GLU A 151 -4.05 -4.29 -14.84
N GLN A 152 -4.09 -2.97 -14.80
CA GLN A 152 -3.09 -2.14 -15.46
C GLN A 152 -1.75 -2.12 -14.71
N ALA A 153 -1.76 -2.16 -13.39
CA ALA A 153 -0.54 -2.31 -12.60
C ALA A 153 0.19 -3.62 -12.90
N LEU A 154 -0.54 -4.73 -13.07
CA LEU A 154 0.04 -6.02 -13.48
C LEU A 154 0.68 -5.96 -14.86
N VAL A 155 0.01 -5.34 -15.83
CA VAL A 155 0.56 -5.14 -17.19
C VAL A 155 1.85 -4.32 -17.13
N LEU A 156 1.86 -3.22 -16.37
CA LEU A 156 3.04 -2.36 -16.22
C LEU A 156 4.18 -3.07 -15.51
N PHE A 157 3.88 -3.86 -14.48
CA PHE A 157 4.86 -4.65 -13.76
C PHE A 157 5.54 -5.69 -14.68
N ASP A 158 4.76 -6.41 -15.48
CA ASP A 158 5.29 -7.37 -16.45
C ASP A 158 6.22 -6.74 -17.48
N ILE A 159 5.93 -5.51 -17.89
CA ILE A 159 6.76 -4.76 -18.83
C ILE A 159 8.08 -4.36 -18.21
N LEU A 160 8.03 -3.81 -16.99
CA LEU A 160 9.24 -3.40 -16.29
C LEU A 160 10.14 -4.59 -15.97
N LYS A 161 9.55 -5.77 -15.73
CA LYS A 161 10.27 -7.02 -15.47
C LYS A 161 10.95 -7.60 -16.73
N LYS A 162 10.34 -7.45 -17.90
CA LYS A 162 10.88 -7.87 -19.20
C LYS A 162 11.88 -6.85 -19.72
N LYS A 163 12.92 -6.53 -18.96
CA LYS A 163 14.01 -5.60 -19.32
C LYS A 163 14.39 -5.71 -20.80
N GLY A 164 14.01 -4.73 -21.63
CA GLY A 164 14.71 -4.49 -22.86
C GLY A 164 13.92 -4.29 -24.16
N PHE A 165 12.79 -4.91 -24.41
CA PHE A 165 12.08 -4.73 -25.69
C PHE A 165 10.61 -4.40 -25.51
N VAL A 166 10.30 -3.10 -25.60
CA VAL A 166 8.91 -2.64 -25.65
C VAL A 166 8.66 -2.09 -27.06
N SER A 167 7.76 -2.73 -27.81
CA SER A 167 7.43 -2.29 -29.16
C SER A 167 6.78 -0.88 -29.14
N LYS A 168 6.90 -0.14 -30.24
CA LYS A 168 6.24 1.20 -30.36
C LYS A 168 4.71 1.12 -30.16
N GLU A 169 4.09 0.04 -30.64
CA GLU A 169 2.67 -0.20 -30.47
C GLU A 169 2.28 -0.35 -28.99
N PHE A 170 3.13 -1.02 -28.24
CA PHE A 170 2.95 -1.23 -26.83
C PHE A 170 3.07 0.09 -26.03
N ILE A 171 4.03 0.94 -26.41
CA ILE A 171 4.18 2.28 -25.83
C ILE A 171 2.92 3.13 -26.10
N GLY A 172 2.30 3.00 -27.27
CA GLY A 172 1.06 3.66 -27.60
C GLY A 172 -0.08 3.23 -26.64
N LYS A 173 -0.29 1.93 -26.48
CA LYS A 173 -1.29 1.39 -25.54
C LYS A 173 -1.02 1.82 -24.10
N LEU A 174 0.23 1.88 -23.70
CA LEU A 174 0.61 2.32 -22.38
C LEU A 174 0.31 3.81 -22.13
N LYS A 175 0.49 4.65 -23.14
CA LYS A 175 0.12 6.07 -23.08
C LYS A 175 -1.38 6.25 -22.89
N GLU A 176 -2.20 5.60 -23.73
CA GLU A 176 -3.64 5.61 -23.61
C GLU A 176 -4.09 5.22 -22.21
N LEU A 177 -3.47 4.20 -21.64
CA LEU A 177 -3.75 3.68 -20.33
C LEU A 177 -3.41 4.66 -19.21
N LEU A 178 -2.25 5.30 -19.28
CA LEU A 178 -1.80 6.29 -18.28
C LEU A 178 -2.57 7.62 -18.37
N GLU A 179 -3.21 7.89 -19.50
CA GLU A 179 -4.09 9.03 -19.71
C GLU A 179 -5.55 8.75 -19.37
N HIS A 180 -5.89 7.48 -19.11
CA HIS A 180 -7.25 7.10 -18.75
C HIS A 180 -7.71 7.80 -17.45
N PRO A 181 -8.97 8.31 -17.37
CA PRO A 181 -9.47 9.04 -16.21
C PRO A 181 -9.26 8.32 -14.87
N PHE A 182 -9.31 6.99 -14.85
CA PHE A 182 -9.09 6.18 -13.64
C PHE A 182 -7.62 6.07 -13.22
N CYS A 183 -6.67 6.41 -14.10
CA CYS A 183 -5.24 6.25 -13.87
C CYS A 183 -4.45 7.55 -13.80
N LYS A 184 -4.97 8.63 -14.39
CA LYS A 184 -4.21 9.89 -14.55
C LYS A 184 -3.72 10.50 -13.24
N ASP A 185 -4.47 10.32 -12.17
CA ASP A 185 -4.17 10.86 -10.83
C ASP A 185 -3.62 9.78 -9.87
N ASP A 186 -3.51 8.53 -10.33
CA ASP A 186 -2.96 7.44 -9.53
C ASP A 186 -1.44 7.57 -9.40
N ILE A 187 -0.96 7.61 -8.16
CA ILE A 187 0.46 7.85 -7.85
C ILE A 187 1.36 6.72 -8.33
N GLN A 188 0.89 5.48 -8.28
CA GLN A 188 1.64 4.35 -8.83
C GLN A 188 1.79 4.47 -10.35
N MET A 189 0.71 4.85 -11.03
CA MET A 189 0.73 5.09 -12.48
C MET A 189 1.62 6.27 -12.86
N LEU A 190 1.62 7.35 -12.08
CA LEU A 190 2.54 8.49 -12.25
C LEU A 190 4.01 8.08 -12.05
N LYS A 191 4.30 7.18 -11.12
CA LYS A 191 5.64 6.58 -10.95
C LYS A 191 6.08 5.84 -12.21
N TYR A 192 5.24 4.98 -12.76
CA TYR A 192 5.54 4.25 -13.99
C TYR A 192 5.76 5.20 -15.17
N LYS A 193 4.94 6.23 -15.31
CA LYS A 193 5.12 7.30 -16.30
C LYS A 193 6.50 7.95 -16.17
N LYS A 194 6.91 8.28 -14.95
CA LYS A 194 8.23 8.88 -14.67
C LYS A 194 9.39 7.95 -15.00
N VAL A 195 9.25 6.64 -14.72
CA VAL A 195 10.26 5.63 -15.07
C VAL A 195 10.38 5.48 -16.58
N LEU A 196 9.27 5.36 -17.28
CA LEU A 196 9.25 5.25 -18.76
C LEU A 196 9.81 6.49 -19.45
N SER A 197 9.53 7.68 -18.91
CA SER A 197 10.09 8.94 -19.39
C SER A 197 11.62 8.95 -19.27
N LYS A 198 12.15 8.52 -18.12
CA LYS A 198 13.61 8.40 -17.92
C LYS A 198 14.28 7.38 -18.84
N MET A 199 13.54 6.37 -19.29
CA MET A 199 14.03 5.38 -20.23
C MET A 199 13.99 5.87 -21.71
N GLY A 200 13.61 7.12 -21.96
CA GLY A 200 13.45 7.67 -23.30
C GLY A 200 12.33 7.03 -24.12
N LYS A 201 11.41 6.34 -23.44
CA LYS A 201 10.28 5.61 -24.05
C LYS A 201 8.94 6.34 -23.94
N TRP A 202 8.97 7.54 -23.37
CA TRP A 202 7.79 8.41 -23.17
C TRP A 202 7.93 9.73 -23.93
#